data_6c181ef3f6091361b9d5d7173e14cc1b
#
_entry.id   6c181ef3f6091361b9d5d7173e14cc1b
#
_cell.length_a   1.000
_cell.length_b   1.000
_cell.length_c   1.000
_cell.angle_alpha   90.00
_cell.angle_beta   90.00
_cell.angle_gamma   90.00
#
_symmetry.space_group_name_H-M   'P 1'
#
loop_
_entity.id
_entity.type
_entity.pdbx_description
1 polymer ?
#
loop_
_entity_poly.entity_id
_entity_poly.type
_entity_poly.pdbx_seq_one_letter_code
_entity_poly.pdbx_strand_id
1 'polypeptide(L)'
;ERKYIPFQQISKGVELVNEETQIHRRNRVRTITVYGEPGFNETAGKAFSRLQPKIEGMELPDGYKLEWGGEYESSADAQKALGGGLPLGFLVMFLISVLLFGKVRQPLIIWLTVPMAVVGVVTGLLSTDMPFGFMSLLGFLSLFGMLIKNAIVLIEEIDLQIEEGRAKRIAIITASTS
;
A
#
# COMPACT_ATOMS: atom_id res chain seq x y z
N GLU A 1 -42.42 -36.82 -46.79
CA GLU A 1 -41.66 -37.74 -45.92
C GLU A 1 -40.34 -37.12 -45.53
N ARG A 2 -40.08 -36.89 -44.21
CA ARG A 2 -38.81 -36.42 -43.73
C ARG A 2 -37.86 -37.62 -43.61
N LYS A 3 -36.81 -37.64 -44.45
CA LYS A 3 -35.80 -38.68 -44.43
C LYS A 3 -34.76 -38.31 -43.35
N TYR A 4 -34.68 -39.10 -42.30
CA TYR A 4 -33.62 -38.92 -41.29
C TYR A 4 -32.32 -39.53 -41.79
N ILE A 5 -31.28 -38.73 -41.83
CA ILE A 5 -29.92 -39.16 -42.17
C ILE A 5 -29.12 -39.28 -40.87
N PRO A 6 -28.59 -40.44 -40.52
CA PRO A 6 -27.78 -40.62 -39.32
C PRO A 6 -26.54 -39.72 -39.39
N PHE A 7 -26.19 -39.08 -38.25
CA PHE A 7 -25.05 -38.17 -38.13
C PHE A 7 -23.74 -38.80 -38.62
N GLN A 8 -23.55 -40.10 -38.37
CA GLN A 8 -22.39 -40.88 -38.83
C GLN A 8 -22.21 -40.93 -40.36
N GLN A 9 -23.23 -40.68 -41.16
CA GLN A 9 -23.13 -40.61 -42.62
C GLN A 9 -22.70 -39.25 -43.14
N ILE A 10 -22.81 -38.22 -42.31
CA ILE A 10 -22.49 -36.82 -42.66
C ILE A 10 -21.18 -36.38 -42.05
N SER A 11 -20.76 -36.97 -40.92
CA SER A 11 -19.57 -36.64 -40.19
C SER A 11 -18.55 -37.76 -40.22
N LYS A 12 -17.27 -37.43 -40.40
CA LYS A 12 -16.14 -38.37 -40.34
C LYS A 12 -15.70 -38.69 -38.89
N GLY A 13 -16.40 -38.19 -37.92
CA GLY A 13 -16.08 -38.31 -36.49
C GLY A 13 -16.25 -36.96 -35.78
N VAL A 14 -16.16 -36.99 -34.46
CA VAL A 14 -16.12 -35.80 -33.61
C VAL A 14 -14.71 -35.72 -33.02
N GLU A 15 -14.00 -34.68 -33.35
CA GLU A 15 -12.68 -34.40 -32.78
C GLU A 15 -12.84 -33.25 -31.80
N LEU A 16 -12.34 -33.45 -30.56
CA LEU A 16 -12.30 -32.38 -29.56
C LEU A 16 -11.07 -31.50 -29.81
N VAL A 17 -11.32 -30.31 -30.28
CA VAL A 17 -10.28 -29.29 -30.50
C VAL A 17 -10.36 -28.26 -29.37
N ASN A 18 -9.22 -27.99 -28.76
CA ASN A 18 -9.15 -26.94 -27.77
C ASN A 18 -9.15 -25.57 -28.47
N GLU A 19 -10.20 -24.79 -28.28
CA GLU A 19 -10.26 -23.41 -28.74
C GLU A 19 -10.18 -22.43 -27.55
N GLU A 20 -9.48 -21.32 -27.76
CA GLU A 20 -9.43 -20.25 -26.78
C GLU A 20 -10.79 -19.56 -26.69
N THR A 21 -11.51 -19.76 -25.57
CA THR A 21 -12.83 -19.13 -25.31
C THR A 21 -12.70 -17.64 -25.04
N GLN A 22 -11.59 -17.19 -24.46
CA GLN A 22 -11.34 -15.78 -24.16
C GLN A 22 -9.90 -15.42 -24.52
N ILE A 23 -9.74 -14.35 -25.29
CA ILE A 23 -8.42 -13.80 -25.63
C ILE A 23 -8.18 -12.58 -24.76
N HIS A 24 -7.32 -12.72 -23.75
CA HIS A 24 -6.89 -11.60 -22.93
C HIS A 24 -5.82 -10.81 -23.65
N ARG A 25 -5.95 -9.48 -23.58
CA ARG A 25 -4.96 -8.55 -24.12
C ARG A 25 -4.58 -7.52 -23.08
N ARG A 26 -3.28 -7.28 -22.93
CA ARG A 26 -2.72 -6.20 -22.15
C ARG A 26 -1.94 -5.30 -23.11
N ASN A 27 -2.21 -4.00 -23.10
CA ASN A 27 -1.59 -3.03 -23.99
C ASN A 27 -1.68 -3.44 -25.50
N ARG A 28 -2.83 -4.04 -25.90
CA ARG A 28 -3.10 -4.56 -27.28
C ARG A 28 -2.33 -5.84 -27.66
N VAL A 29 -1.47 -6.35 -26.79
CA VAL A 29 -0.73 -7.59 -27.00
C VAL A 29 -1.49 -8.75 -26.35
N ARG A 30 -1.53 -9.91 -27.01
CA ARG A 30 -2.09 -11.14 -26.42
C ARG A 30 -1.30 -11.50 -25.17
N THR A 31 -2.01 -11.80 -24.10
CA THR A 31 -1.42 -12.02 -22.80
C THR A 31 -2.03 -13.24 -22.14
N ILE A 32 -1.17 -14.09 -21.58
CA ILE A 32 -1.58 -15.18 -20.70
C ILE A 32 -1.24 -14.75 -19.28
N THR A 33 -2.22 -14.76 -18.40
CA THR A 33 -2.03 -14.39 -17.00
C THR A 33 -2.06 -15.65 -16.14
N VAL A 34 -0.99 -15.88 -15.41
CA VAL A 34 -0.89 -16.97 -14.43
C VAL A 34 -1.10 -16.37 -13.05
N TYR A 35 -2.11 -16.86 -12.34
CA TYR A 35 -2.41 -16.48 -10.98
C TYR A 35 -1.82 -17.49 -10.01
N GLY A 36 -1.24 -16.99 -8.93
CA GLY A 36 -0.73 -17.82 -7.84
C GLY A 36 -1.17 -17.23 -6.51
N GLU A 37 -1.62 -18.06 -5.59
CA GLU A 37 -1.94 -17.67 -4.22
C GLU A 37 -0.89 -18.26 -3.28
N PRO A 38 -0.45 -17.49 -2.26
CA PRO A 38 0.46 -18.00 -1.24
C PRO A 38 -0.24 -19.06 -0.39
N GLY A 39 0.53 -20.01 0.15
CA GLY A 39 0.01 -21.01 1.09
C GLY A 39 -0.41 -20.38 2.43
N PHE A 40 -1.14 -21.15 3.26
CA PHE A 40 -1.74 -20.68 4.52
C PHE A 40 -0.77 -20.05 5.52
N ASN A 41 0.53 -20.34 5.44
CA ASN A 41 1.55 -19.84 6.38
C ASN A 41 2.59 -18.93 5.69
N GLU A 42 2.32 -18.47 4.48
CA GLU A 42 3.26 -17.64 3.73
C GLU A 42 2.55 -16.36 3.26
N THR A 43 3.22 -15.23 3.40
CA THR A 43 2.70 -13.96 2.88
C THR A 43 3.01 -13.81 1.40
N ALA A 44 2.15 -13.07 0.68
CA ALA A 44 2.34 -12.82 -0.75
C ALA A 44 3.74 -12.26 -1.08
N GLY A 45 4.27 -11.37 -0.24
CA GLY A 45 5.62 -10.82 -0.41
C GLY A 45 6.74 -11.85 -0.25
N LYS A 46 6.64 -12.77 0.72
CA LYS A 46 7.62 -13.87 0.89
C LYS A 46 7.55 -14.86 -0.26
N ALA A 47 6.35 -15.25 -0.67
CA ALA A 47 6.13 -16.13 -1.82
C ALA A 47 6.70 -15.51 -3.10
N PHE A 48 6.42 -14.22 -3.32
CA PHE A 48 6.91 -13.48 -4.47
C PHE A 48 8.44 -13.42 -4.51
N SER A 49 9.09 -13.01 -3.43
CA SER A 49 10.56 -12.90 -3.36
C SER A 49 11.28 -14.23 -3.60
N ARG A 50 10.62 -15.36 -3.29
CA ARG A 50 11.15 -16.71 -3.55
C ARG A 50 10.95 -17.15 -5.00
N LEU A 51 9.82 -16.77 -5.61
CA LEU A 51 9.44 -17.18 -6.96
C LEU A 51 10.04 -16.28 -8.04
N GLN A 52 10.17 -15.00 -7.77
CA GLN A 52 10.66 -13.99 -8.71
C GLN A 52 11.96 -14.40 -9.40
N PRO A 53 13.07 -14.75 -8.67
CA PRO A 53 14.34 -15.07 -9.32
C PRO A 53 14.28 -16.37 -10.15
N LYS A 54 13.35 -17.28 -9.80
CA LYS A 54 13.18 -18.53 -10.55
C LYS A 54 12.43 -18.30 -11.86
N ILE A 55 11.43 -17.43 -11.83
CA ILE A 55 10.61 -17.14 -13.02
C ILE A 55 11.36 -16.19 -13.96
N GLU A 56 12.09 -15.21 -13.43
CA GLU A 56 12.93 -14.30 -14.24
C GLU A 56 14.13 -15.02 -14.89
N GLY A 57 14.58 -16.12 -14.28
CA GLY A 57 15.63 -16.96 -14.84
C GLY A 57 15.15 -17.98 -15.89
N MET A 58 13.85 -18.02 -16.20
CA MET A 58 13.33 -18.92 -17.24
C MET A 58 13.60 -18.33 -18.63
N GLU A 59 14.15 -19.16 -19.52
CA GLU A 59 14.28 -18.80 -20.94
C GLU A 59 12.90 -18.77 -21.58
N LEU A 60 12.49 -17.59 -22.01
CA LEU A 60 11.23 -17.42 -22.73
C LEU A 60 11.46 -17.56 -24.24
N PRO A 61 10.51 -18.13 -24.99
CA PRO A 61 10.57 -18.15 -26.44
C PRO A 61 10.65 -16.75 -27.05
N ASP A 62 11.22 -16.64 -28.23
CA ASP A 62 11.34 -15.37 -28.95
C ASP A 62 9.98 -14.68 -29.10
N GLY A 63 9.93 -13.40 -28.76
CA GLY A 63 8.72 -12.59 -28.84
C GLY A 63 7.86 -12.59 -27.57
N TYR A 64 8.16 -13.41 -26.58
CA TYR A 64 7.48 -13.38 -25.28
C TYR A 64 8.17 -12.43 -24.31
N LYS A 65 7.37 -11.74 -23.49
CA LYS A 65 7.84 -10.86 -22.42
C LYS A 65 7.16 -11.24 -21.12
N LEU A 66 7.92 -11.31 -20.06
CA LEU A 66 7.41 -11.48 -18.71
C LEU A 66 7.10 -10.11 -18.12
N GLU A 67 5.89 -9.96 -17.61
CA GLU A 67 5.49 -8.79 -16.84
C GLU A 67 4.84 -9.25 -15.53
N TRP A 68 5.22 -8.61 -14.44
CA TRP A 68 4.61 -8.82 -13.15
C TRP A 68 3.38 -7.94 -13.02
N GLY A 69 2.26 -8.52 -12.58
CA GLY A 69 0.99 -7.83 -12.39
C GLY A 69 0.42 -8.02 -10.98
N GLY A 70 -0.86 -7.66 -10.83
CA GLY A 70 -1.61 -7.87 -9.61
C GLY A 70 -1.16 -6.99 -8.44
N GLU A 71 -1.07 -7.57 -7.24
CA GLU A 71 -0.71 -6.83 -6.03
C GLU A 71 0.69 -6.22 -6.09
N TYR A 72 1.63 -6.92 -6.72
CA TYR A 72 3.00 -6.41 -6.89
C TYR A 72 3.04 -5.12 -7.71
N GLU A 73 2.39 -5.09 -8.85
CA GLU A 73 2.31 -3.91 -9.73
C GLU A 73 1.62 -2.75 -9.01
N SER A 74 0.44 -3.03 -8.40
CA SER A 74 -0.31 -2.01 -7.68
C SER A 74 0.46 -1.44 -6.49
N SER A 75 1.17 -2.29 -5.75
CA SER A 75 2.02 -1.87 -4.63
C SER A 75 3.22 -1.06 -5.09
N ALA A 76 3.88 -1.48 -6.19
CA ALA A 76 5.03 -0.78 -6.74
C ALA A 76 4.65 0.61 -7.27
N ASP A 77 3.54 0.71 -7.99
CA ASP A 77 3.03 1.99 -8.51
C ASP A 77 2.62 2.93 -7.36
N ALA A 78 1.94 2.40 -6.35
CA ALA A 78 1.58 3.19 -5.18
C ALA A 78 2.82 3.65 -4.39
N GLN A 79 3.82 2.78 -4.17
CA GLN A 79 5.07 3.16 -3.52
C GLN A 79 5.83 4.24 -4.31
N LYS A 80 5.85 4.13 -5.64
CA LYS A 80 6.47 5.13 -6.51
C LYS A 80 5.75 6.47 -6.45
N ALA A 81 4.43 6.47 -6.48
CA ALA A 81 3.62 7.68 -6.35
C ALA A 81 3.79 8.32 -4.96
N LEU A 82 3.79 7.53 -3.90
CA LEU A 82 4.02 7.98 -2.53
C LEU A 82 5.45 8.51 -2.35
N GLY A 83 6.45 7.81 -2.86
CA GLY A 83 7.86 8.22 -2.77
C GLY A 83 8.12 9.59 -3.41
N GLY A 84 7.40 9.92 -4.49
CA GLY A 84 7.48 11.24 -5.13
C GLY A 84 6.70 12.33 -4.40
N GLY A 85 5.52 12.00 -3.84
CA GLY A 85 4.61 12.97 -3.23
C GLY A 85 4.85 13.22 -1.74
N LEU A 86 5.27 12.20 -0.99
CA LEU A 86 5.43 12.28 0.46
C LEU A 86 6.42 13.36 0.93
N PRO A 87 7.63 13.51 0.36
CA PRO A 87 8.57 14.53 0.82
C PRO A 87 8.02 15.94 0.65
N LEU A 88 7.36 16.20 -0.48
CA LEU A 88 6.73 17.48 -0.75
C LEU A 88 5.55 17.72 0.21
N GLY A 89 4.71 16.73 0.43
CA GLY A 89 3.58 16.79 1.37
C GLY A 89 4.05 17.10 2.79
N PHE A 90 5.11 16.44 3.27
CA PHE A 90 5.69 16.70 4.57
C PHE A 90 6.28 18.11 4.68
N LEU A 91 6.96 18.59 3.65
CA LEU A 91 7.49 19.95 3.63
C LEU A 91 6.38 20.98 3.72
N VAL A 92 5.31 20.81 2.93
CA VAL A 92 4.14 21.72 2.98
C VAL A 92 3.47 21.67 4.35
N MET A 93 3.25 20.49 4.93
CA MET A 93 2.71 20.34 6.29
C MET A 93 3.59 21.02 7.34
N PHE A 94 4.91 20.89 7.25
CA PHE A 94 5.84 21.57 8.14
C PHE A 94 5.72 23.10 8.02
N LEU A 95 5.69 23.64 6.80
CA LEU A 95 5.53 25.05 6.53
C LEU A 95 4.21 25.59 7.09
N ILE A 96 3.09 24.88 6.87
CA ILE A 96 1.78 25.27 7.42
C ILE A 96 1.84 25.28 8.95
N SER A 97 2.46 24.28 9.57
CA SER A 97 2.61 24.23 11.03
C SER A 97 3.44 25.41 11.57
N VAL A 98 4.51 25.80 10.87
CA VAL A 98 5.33 26.97 11.24
C VAL A 98 4.52 28.27 11.11
N LEU A 99 3.72 28.41 10.05
CA LEU A 99 2.86 29.56 9.84
C LEU A 99 1.75 29.66 10.90
N LEU A 100 1.16 28.53 11.28
CA LEU A 100 0.10 28.46 12.28
C LEU A 100 0.58 28.93 13.66
N PHE A 101 1.73 28.44 14.10
CA PHE A 101 2.25 28.75 15.43
C PHE A 101 3.11 30.03 15.48
N GLY A 102 3.51 30.59 14.34
CA GLY A 102 4.39 31.74 14.26
C GLY A 102 5.78 31.55 14.88
N LYS A 103 6.11 30.32 15.29
CA LYS A 103 7.37 29.92 15.95
C LYS A 103 7.80 28.57 15.40
N VAL A 104 9.08 28.38 15.17
CA VAL A 104 9.63 27.11 14.63
C VAL A 104 9.73 26.02 15.72
N ARG A 105 9.82 26.40 16.98
CA ARG A 105 10.06 25.47 18.10
C ARG A 105 8.91 24.47 18.31
N GLN A 106 7.69 24.92 18.19
CA GLN A 106 6.48 24.09 18.39
C GLN A 106 6.32 23.03 17.29
N PRO A 107 6.38 23.38 15.99
CA PRO A 107 6.39 22.37 14.93
C PRO A 107 7.53 21.36 15.08
N LEU A 108 8.71 21.75 15.49
CA LEU A 108 9.82 20.82 15.74
C LEU A 108 9.50 19.79 16.82
N ILE A 109 8.82 20.20 17.90
CA ILE A 109 8.38 19.27 18.95
C ILE A 109 7.36 18.27 18.39
N ILE A 110 6.38 18.74 17.60
CA ILE A 110 5.38 17.89 16.95
C ILE A 110 6.07 16.87 16.07
N TRP A 111 7.02 17.30 15.24
CA TRP A 111 7.74 16.42 14.32
C TRP A 111 8.66 15.44 15.05
N LEU A 112 9.14 15.77 16.24
CA LEU A 112 9.93 14.85 17.07
C LEU A 112 9.08 13.68 17.64
N THR A 113 7.76 13.80 17.67
CA THR A 113 6.87 12.69 18.08
C THR A 113 6.73 11.62 16.98
N VAL A 114 7.00 11.97 15.73
CA VAL A 114 6.90 11.09 14.57
C VAL A 114 7.77 9.85 14.67
N PRO A 115 9.06 9.91 15.04
CA PRO A 115 9.89 8.73 15.24
C PRO A 115 9.32 7.75 16.27
N MET A 116 8.62 8.24 17.30
CA MET A 116 7.97 7.37 18.28
C MET A 116 6.82 6.54 17.66
N ALA A 117 6.11 7.11 16.70
CA ALA A 117 5.10 6.37 15.94
C ALA A 117 5.71 5.22 15.14
N VAL A 118 6.88 5.44 14.53
CA VAL A 118 7.62 4.39 13.81
C VAL A 118 7.95 3.23 14.75
N VAL A 119 8.47 3.53 15.95
CA VAL A 119 8.76 2.51 16.97
C VAL A 119 7.49 1.74 17.34
N GLY A 120 6.36 2.42 17.54
CA GLY A 120 5.07 1.79 17.83
C GLY A 120 4.61 0.84 16.72
N VAL A 121 4.70 1.27 15.47
CA VAL A 121 4.32 0.42 14.33
C VAL A 121 5.25 -0.78 14.19
N VAL A 122 6.56 -0.59 14.31
CA VAL A 122 7.54 -1.68 14.21
C VAL A 122 7.32 -2.71 15.33
N THR A 123 7.13 -2.26 16.57
CA THR A 123 6.86 -3.18 17.70
C THR A 123 5.52 -3.90 17.53
N GLY A 124 4.49 -3.23 17.03
CA GLY A 124 3.19 -3.84 16.72
C GLY A 124 3.30 -4.93 15.66
N LEU A 125 3.97 -4.67 14.54
CA LEU A 125 4.17 -5.64 13.46
C LEU A 125 5.04 -6.82 13.90
N LEU A 126 6.09 -6.57 14.67
CA LEU A 126 6.95 -7.65 15.22
C LEU A 126 6.21 -8.53 16.21
N SER A 127 5.35 -7.96 17.06
CA SER A 127 4.60 -8.73 18.06
C SER A 127 3.51 -9.61 17.44
N THR A 128 3.00 -9.23 16.27
CA THR A 128 1.98 -9.97 15.52
C THR A 128 2.55 -10.85 14.40
N ASP A 129 3.88 -10.86 14.24
CA ASP A 129 4.59 -11.55 13.13
C ASP A 129 4.03 -11.19 11.74
N MET A 130 3.52 -9.96 11.61
CA MET A 130 2.97 -9.45 10.35
C MET A 130 4.07 -8.76 9.54
N PRO A 131 4.19 -9.05 8.24
CA PRO A 131 5.15 -8.36 7.38
C PRO A 131 4.70 -6.93 7.09
N PHE A 132 5.67 -6.06 6.89
CA PHE A 132 5.42 -4.72 6.42
C PHE A 132 5.03 -4.77 4.92
N GLY A 133 3.73 -4.71 4.64
CA GLY A 133 3.15 -4.69 3.29
C GLY A 133 2.55 -3.34 2.93
N PHE A 134 1.92 -3.28 1.77
CA PHE A 134 1.24 -2.08 1.28
C PHE A 134 0.15 -1.58 2.24
N MET A 135 -0.64 -2.49 2.81
CA MET A 135 -1.68 -2.13 3.79
C MET A 135 -1.08 -1.55 5.07
N SER A 136 0.07 -2.07 5.52
CA SER A 136 0.79 -1.53 6.68
C SER A 136 1.31 -0.12 6.40
N LEU A 137 1.76 0.15 5.16
CA LEU A 137 2.17 1.49 4.73
C LEU A 137 1.01 2.48 4.76
N LEU A 138 -0.17 2.10 4.27
CA LEU A 138 -1.37 2.94 4.33
C LEU A 138 -1.81 3.21 5.78
N GLY A 139 -1.80 2.17 6.62
CA GLY A 139 -2.09 2.30 8.05
C GLY A 139 -1.10 3.23 8.75
N PHE A 140 0.17 3.12 8.43
CA PHE A 140 1.22 3.99 8.95
C PHE A 140 1.00 5.47 8.56
N LEU A 141 0.68 5.74 7.29
CA LEU A 141 0.37 7.10 6.83
C LEU A 141 -0.85 7.70 7.52
N SER A 142 -1.89 6.89 7.72
CA SER A 142 -3.09 7.31 8.45
C SER A 142 -2.78 7.64 9.91
N LEU A 143 -2.01 6.78 10.59
CA LEU A 143 -1.55 7.00 11.95
C LEU A 143 -0.72 8.27 12.08
N PHE A 144 0.13 8.53 11.11
CA PHE A 144 0.95 9.73 11.04
C PHE A 144 0.11 11.00 11.01
N GLY A 145 -0.88 11.06 10.12
CA GLY A 145 -1.79 12.19 10.02
C GLY A 145 -2.57 12.44 11.31
N MET A 146 -3.04 11.36 11.95
CA MET A 146 -3.77 11.43 13.22
C MET A 146 -2.87 11.93 14.36
N LEU A 147 -1.63 11.46 14.46
CA LEU A 147 -0.66 11.89 15.46
C LEU A 147 -0.33 13.38 15.34
N ILE A 148 -0.03 13.85 14.14
CA ILE A 148 0.29 15.26 13.91
C ILE A 148 -0.91 16.13 14.26
N LYS A 149 -2.12 15.75 13.82
CA LYS A 149 -3.36 16.46 14.18
C LYS A 149 -3.53 16.58 15.69
N ASN A 150 -3.41 15.47 16.41
CA ASN A 150 -3.57 15.47 17.87
C ASN A 150 -2.48 16.28 18.56
N ALA A 151 -1.25 16.23 18.08
CA ALA A 151 -0.15 17.01 18.62
C ALA A 151 -0.34 18.53 18.39
N ILE A 152 -0.86 18.94 17.22
CA ILE A 152 -1.19 20.34 16.93
C ILE A 152 -2.24 20.84 17.90
N VAL A 153 -3.37 20.11 18.03
CA VAL A 153 -4.46 20.49 18.93
C VAL A 153 -3.99 20.61 20.38
N LEU A 154 -3.17 19.64 20.83
CA LEU A 154 -2.64 19.67 22.19
C LEU A 154 -1.74 20.88 22.46
N ILE A 155 -0.87 21.23 21.52
CA ILE A 155 0.04 22.38 21.68
C ILE A 155 -0.74 23.69 21.61
N GLU A 156 -1.75 23.79 20.74
CA GLU A 156 -2.63 24.95 20.64
C GLU A 156 -3.38 25.18 21.96
N GLU A 157 -3.94 24.11 22.54
CA GLU A 157 -4.62 24.19 23.85
C GLU A 157 -3.66 24.61 24.97
N ILE A 158 -2.43 24.11 24.99
CA ILE A 158 -1.42 24.50 25.96
C ILE A 158 -1.09 26.01 25.83
N ASP A 159 -0.89 26.47 24.59
CA ASP A 159 -0.59 27.89 24.35
C ASP A 159 -1.74 28.79 24.79
N LEU A 160 -2.96 28.43 24.49
CA LEU A 160 -4.16 29.18 24.89
C LEU A 160 -4.27 29.30 26.42
N GLN A 161 -4.04 28.19 27.13
CA GLN A 161 -4.05 28.22 28.61
C GLN A 161 -2.89 29.04 29.21
N ILE A 162 -1.75 29.11 28.54
CA ILE A 162 -0.62 29.95 28.94
C ILE A 162 -0.99 31.45 28.71
N GLU A 163 -1.64 31.78 27.61
CA GLU A 163 -2.11 33.12 27.30
C GLU A 163 -3.19 33.60 28.31
N GLU A 164 -4.03 32.67 28.81
CA GLU A 164 -4.97 32.92 29.90
C GLU A 164 -4.30 33.17 31.27
N GLY A 165 -2.96 33.10 31.34
CA GLY A 165 -2.19 33.36 32.55
C GLY A 165 -1.94 32.16 33.44
N ARG A 166 -2.23 30.94 33.00
CA ARG A 166 -1.94 29.74 33.78
C ARG A 166 -0.44 29.41 33.75
N ALA A 167 0.07 28.91 34.86
CA ALA A 167 1.46 28.41 34.89
C ALA A 167 1.68 27.29 33.90
N LYS A 168 2.77 27.32 33.15
CA LYS A 168 3.12 26.33 32.08
C LYS A 168 2.90 24.88 32.50
N ARG A 169 3.27 24.51 33.73
CA ARG A 169 3.13 23.13 34.23
C ARG A 169 1.67 22.74 34.40
N ILE A 170 0.84 23.64 34.85
CA ILE A 170 -0.61 23.42 35.05
C ILE A 170 -1.29 23.34 33.67
N ALA A 171 -0.95 24.25 32.75
CA ALA A 171 -1.46 24.23 31.38
C ALA A 171 -1.20 22.91 30.67
N ILE A 172 0.02 22.36 30.75
CA ILE A 172 0.40 21.06 30.15
C ILE A 172 -0.44 19.92 30.76
N ILE A 173 -0.58 19.87 32.10
CA ILE A 173 -1.33 18.80 32.76
C ILE A 173 -2.82 18.88 32.39
N THR A 174 -3.40 20.08 32.43
CA THR A 174 -4.81 20.27 32.11
C THR A 174 -5.13 19.95 30.65
N ALA A 175 -4.32 20.44 29.71
CA ALA A 175 -4.50 20.15 28.29
C ALA A 175 -4.33 18.68 27.95
N SER A 176 -3.52 17.92 28.70
CA SER A 176 -3.35 16.47 28.46
C SER A 176 -4.47 15.61 29.06
N THR A 177 -5.31 16.16 29.94
CA THR A 177 -6.42 15.46 30.61
C THR A 177 -7.80 15.86 30.09
N SER A 178 -7.89 16.88 29.23
CA SER A 178 -9.08 17.35 28.55
C SER A 178 -9.28 16.58 27.24
#